data_cfbc4dd93f83b2220fda3334a4aeb1ec
#
_entry.id   cfbc4dd93f83b2220fda3334a4aeb1ec
#
_cell.length_a   1.000
_cell.length_b   1.000
_cell.length_c   1.000
_cell.angle_alpha   90.00
_cell.angle_beta   90.00
_cell.angle_gamma   90.00
#
_symmetry.space_group_name_H-M   'P 1'
#
loop_
_entity.id
_entity.type
_entity.pdbx_description
1 polymer ?
#
loop_
_entity_poly.entity_id
_entity_poly.type
_entity_poly.pdbx_seq_one_letter_code
_entity_poly.pdbx_strand_id
1 'polypeptide(L)'
;MLVKNENEWCWCIDEYVGYPHKSIEDAVKEFTDTYPSDEVPKVRVGNPYYYIPTVDAERVIEDVFSSDLDDEIAEWSEDYLLNVKQEHIDELQEELTDVFRKWEKRHGYNNTSFVVLETINPFESKV
;
A
#
# COMPACT_ATOMS: atom_id res chain seq x y z
N MET A 1 2.46 -3.73 1.62
CA MET A 1 1.08 -4.27 1.54
C MET A 1 0.21 -3.35 0.70
N LEU A 2 -0.53 -3.92 -0.24
CA LEU A 2 -1.47 -3.15 -1.05
C LEU A 2 -2.81 -3.05 -0.32
N VAL A 3 -3.33 -1.84 -0.21
CA VAL A 3 -4.60 -1.58 0.46
C VAL A 3 -5.55 -0.88 -0.51
N LYS A 4 -6.72 -1.47 -0.70
CA LYS A 4 -7.78 -0.96 -1.57
C LYS A 4 -8.45 0.25 -0.92
N ASN A 5 -8.59 1.34 -1.68
CA ASN A 5 -9.40 2.48 -1.26
C ASN A 5 -10.77 2.41 -1.94
N GLU A 6 -11.76 1.93 -1.21
CA GLU A 6 -13.12 1.74 -1.70
C GLU A 6 -13.86 3.06 -1.96
N ASN A 7 -13.32 4.17 -1.47
CA ASN A 7 -13.91 5.50 -1.62
C ASN A 7 -13.41 6.25 -2.85
N GLU A 8 -12.50 5.65 -3.60
CA GLU A 8 -11.95 6.24 -4.82
C GLU A 8 -12.15 5.33 -6.02
N TRP A 9 -12.22 5.94 -7.21
CA TRP A 9 -12.44 5.23 -8.47
C TRP A 9 -11.56 5.80 -9.56
N CYS A 10 -11.01 4.90 -10.38
CA CYS A 10 -10.20 5.25 -11.55
C CYS A 10 -10.85 4.64 -12.78
N TRP A 11 -10.84 5.38 -13.91
CA TRP A 11 -11.21 4.76 -15.17
C TRP A 11 -10.06 3.90 -15.68
N CYS A 12 -10.39 2.83 -16.40
CA CYS A 12 -9.41 1.91 -16.97
C CYS A 12 -9.85 1.53 -18.39
N ILE A 13 -8.91 1.52 -19.31
CA ILE A 13 -9.10 0.98 -20.65
C ILE A 13 -7.78 0.36 -21.11
N ASP A 14 -7.81 -0.92 -21.46
CA ASP A 14 -6.61 -1.68 -21.77
C ASP A 14 -5.56 -1.53 -20.64
N GLU A 15 -4.38 -1.01 -20.94
CA GLU A 15 -3.32 -0.77 -19.95
C GLU A 15 -3.31 0.65 -19.37
N TYR A 16 -4.24 1.50 -19.80
CA TYR A 16 -4.31 2.89 -19.35
C TYR A 16 -5.22 3.04 -18.15
N VAL A 17 -4.80 3.86 -17.19
CA VAL A 17 -5.52 4.10 -15.95
C VAL A 17 -5.54 5.61 -15.67
N GLY A 18 -6.72 6.12 -15.32
CA GLY A 18 -6.88 7.53 -14.97
C GLY A 18 -6.56 7.81 -13.50
N TYR A 19 -6.71 9.06 -13.10
CA TYR A 19 -6.48 9.48 -11.73
C TYR A 19 -7.60 9.04 -10.80
N PRO A 20 -7.33 8.85 -9.50
CA PRO A 20 -8.38 8.53 -8.54
C PRO A 20 -9.38 9.68 -8.37
N HIS A 21 -10.65 9.35 -8.37
CA HIS A 21 -11.77 10.27 -8.15
C HIS A 21 -12.67 9.72 -7.05
N LYS A 22 -13.47 10.58 -6.44
CA LYS A 22 -14.34 10.19 -5.33
C LYS A 22 -15.63 9.49 -5.75
N SER A 23 -15.91 9.45 -7.04
CA SER A 23 -17.09 8.76 -7.57
C SER A 23 -16.80 8.13 -8.92
N ILE A 24 -17.61 7.12 -9.27
CA ILE A 24 -17.56 6.49 -10.59
C ILE A 24 -17.86 7.52 -11.69
N GLU A 25 -18.83 8.40 -11.44
CA GLU A 25 -19.25 9.43 -12.38
C GLU A 25 -18.10 10.38 -12.73
N ASP A 26 -17.33 10.81 -11.71
CA ASP A 26 -16.19 11.69 -11.91
C ASP A 26 -15.06 10.99 -12.68
N ALA A 27 -14.84 9.70 -12.41
CA ALA A 27 -13.84 8.91 -13.13
C ALA A 27 -14.22 8.78 -14.61
N VAL A 28 -15.48 8.47 -14.90
CA VAL A 28 -15.98 8.37 -16.27
C VAL A 28 -15.91 9.73 -16.98
N LYS A 29 -16.21 10.81 -16.25
CA LYS A 29 -16.13 12.17 -16.80
C LYS A 29 -14.72 12.52 -17.25
N GLU A 30 -13.71 12.20 -16.46
CA GLU A 30 -12.30 12.39 -16.85
C GLU A 30 -12.02 11.66 -18.17
N PHE A 31 -12.49 10.43 -18.28
CA PHE A 31 -12.32 9.63 -19.49
C PHE A 31 -13.01 10.27 -20.70
N THR A 32 -14.26 10.70 -20.55
CA THR A 32 -15.04 11.29 -21.66
C THR A 32 -14.46 12.63 -22.10
N ASP A 33 -13.82 13.38 -21.21
CA ASP A 33 -13.16 14.64 -21.53
C ASP A 33 -11.85 14.42 -22.30
N THR A 34 -11.26 13.23 -22.22
CA THR A 34 -9.96 12.92 -22.79
C THR A 34 -10.06 12.09 -24.09
N TYR A 35 -11.02 11.20 -24.18
CA TYR A 35 -11.16 10.20 -25.25
C TYR A 35 -12.42 10.40 -26.08
N PRO A 36 -12.42 9.93 -27.37
CA PRO A 36 -13.59 10.02 -28.23
C PRO A 36 -14.79 9.26 -27.67
N SER A 37 -15.99 9.71 -28.01
CA SER A 37 -17.24 9.13 -27.53
C SER A 37 -17.45 7.66 -27.91
N ASP A 38 -16.84 7.19 -28.99
CA ASP A 38 -16.94 5.78 -29.41
C ASP A 38 -16.13 4.84 -28.49
N GLU A 39 -15.19 5.36 -27.71
CA GLU A 39 -14.43 4.58 -26.73
C GLU A 39 -15.17 4.47 -25.38
N VAL A 40 -16.12 5.36 -25.10
CA VAL A 40 -16.81 5.41 -23.80
C VAL A 40 -17.47 4.08 -23.41
N PRO A 41 -18.12 3.32 -24.31
CA PRO A 41 -18.71 2.03 -23.92
C PRO A 41 -17.70 0.98 -23.47
N LYS A 42 -16.42 1.15 -23.77
CA LYS A 42 -15.36 0.21 -23.44
C LYS A 42 -14.70 0.50 -22.10
N VAL A 43 -14.94 1.70 -21.53
CA VAL A 43 -14.31 2.10 -20.29
C VAL A 43 -14.80 1.24 -19.12
N ARG A 44 -13.86 0.91 -18.23
CA ARG A 44 -14.16 0.23 -16.98
C ARG A 44 -13.66 1.08 -15.83
N VAL A 45 -14.14 0.80 -14.63
CA VAL A 45 -13.70 1.51 -13.43
C VAL A 45 -13.30 0.53 -12.36
N GLY A 46 -12.36 0.94 -11.53
CA GLY A 46 -11.89 0.14 -10.41
C GLY A 46 -11.38 1.02 -9.28
N ASN A 47 -11.27 0.43 -8.11
CA ASN A 47 -10.71 1.11 -6.94
C ASN A 47 -9.18 1.05 -7.00
N PRO A 48 -8.49 2.13 -6.64
CA PRO A 48 -7.03 2.08 -6.57
C PRO A 48 -6.56 1.33 -5.33
N TYR A 49 -5.48 0.56 -5.49
CA TYR A 49 -4.76 -0.05 -4.38
C TYR A 49 -3.47 0.73 -4.17
N TYR A 50 -3.25 1.18 -2.97
CA TYR A 50 -2.03 1.90 -2.60
C TYR A 50 -1.10 0.99 -1.81
N TYR A 51 0.20 1.12 -2.04
CA TYR A 51 1.18 0.44 -1.21
C TYR A 51 1.33 1.19 0.11
N ILE A 52 1.06 0.49 1.20
CA ILE A 52 1.24 1.02 2.55
C ILE A 52 2.35 0.21 3.22
N PRO A 53 3.44 0.87 3.64
CA PRO A 53 4.59 0.15 4.20
C PRO A 53 4.28 -0.50 5.53
N THR A 54 4.88 -1.67 5.74
CA THR A 54 4.86 -2.39 7.01
C THR A 54 6.29 -2.73 7.35
N VAL A 55 6.72 -2.41 8.57
CA VAL A 55 8.06 -2.76 9.04
C VAL A 55 8.05 -4.18 9.56
N ASP A 56 8.96 -5.02 9.06
CA ASP A 56 9.08 -6.40 9.51
C ASP A 56 9.94 -6.43 10.78
N ALA A 57 9.32 -6.64 11.93
CA ALA A 57 10.01 -6.63 13.23
C ALA A 57 11.02 -7.76 13.37
N GLU A 58 10.76 -8.92 12.77
CA GLU A 58 11.71 -10.03 12.82
C GLU A 58 13.03 -9.66 12.14
N ARG A 59 12.95 -8.98 11.01
CA ARG A 59 14.14 -8.50 10.30
C ARG A 59 14.89 -7.44 11.09
N VAL A 60 14.17 -6.55 11.75
CA VAL A 60 14.77 -5.52 12.61
C VAL A 60 15.53 -6.18 13.76
N ILE A 61 14.91 -7.17 14.41
CA ILE A 61 15.54 -7.93 15.50
C ILE A 61 16.80 -8.65 15.00
N GLU A 62 16.72 -9.31 13.86
CA GLU A 62 17.86 -9.99 13.23
C GLU A 62 18.99 -9.00 12.94
N ASP A 63 18.65 -7.83 12.42
CA ASP A 63 19.63 -6.81 12.07
C ASP A 63 20.34 -6.29 13.31
N VAL A 64 19.63 -6.03 14.39
CA VAL A 64 20.19 -5.61 15.67
C VAL A 64 21.14 -6.68 16.21
N PHE A 65 20.68 -7.94 16.17
CA PHE A 65 21.45 -9.06 16.70
C PHE A 65 22.70 -9.35 15.88
N SER A 66 22.60 -9.36 14.55
CA SER A 66 23.71 -9.80 13.68
C SER A 66 24.63 -8.68 13.22
N SER A 67 24.12 -7.45 13.11
CA SER A 67 24.89 -6.34 12.52
C SER A 67 25.39 -5.34 13.53
N ASP A 68 24.64 -5.11 14.62
CA ASP A 68 24.96 -4.08 15.60
C ASP A 68 25.74 -4.57 16.82
N LEU A 69 25.70 -5.89 17.09
CA LEU A 69 26.48 -6.42 18.21
C LEU A 69 27.95 -6.43 17.86
N ASP A 70 28.75 -5.85 18.75
CA ASP A 70 30.21 -5.89 18.69
C ASP A 70 30.68 -7.35 18.86
N ASP A 71 31.68 -7.77 18.09
CA ASP A 71 32.23 -9.14 18.14
C ASP A 71 32.67 -9.53 19.55
N GLU A 72 33.17 -8.58 20.33
CA GLU A 72 33.60 -8.85 21.70
C GLU A 72 32.45 -9.18 22.63
N ILE A 73 31.25 -8.64 22.34
CA ILE A 73 30.06 -8.85 23.16
C ILE A 73 29.22 -10.01 22.63
N ALA A 74 29.31 -10.29 21.34
CA ALA A 74 28.49 -11.30 20.69
C ALA A 74 28.61 -12.68 21.37
N GLU A 75 29.80 -13.08 21.77
CA GLU A 75 30.02 -14.34 22.47
C GLU A 75 29.27 -14.42 23.80
N TRP A 76 29.11 -13.28 24.47
CA TRP A 76 28.46 -13.19 25.77
C TRP A 76 26.97 -12.92 25.67
N SER A 77 26.48 -12.74 24.46
CA SER A 77 25.09 -12.37 24.18
C SER A 77 24.32 -13.44 23.37
N GLU A 78 24.76 -14.69 23.48
CA GLU A 78 24.14 -15.81 22.74
C GLU A 78 22.63 -15.92 23.00
N ASP A 79 22.20 -15.59 24.21
CA ASP A 79 20.79 -15.69 24.60
C ASP A 79 19.98 -14.42 24.30
N TYR A 80 20.66 -13.36 23.85
CA TYR A 80 20.01 -12.09 23.58
C TYR A 80 19.04 -12.23 22.41
N LEU A 81 17.78 -11.92 22.63
CA LEU A 81 16.68 -11.99 21.65
C LEU A 81 16.43 -13.39 21.09
N LEU A 82 16.94 -14.45 21.77
CA LEU A 82 16.80 -15.82 21.28
C LEU A 82 15.38 -16.34 21.42
N ASN A 83 14.66 -15.99 22.48
CA ASN A 83 13.35 -16.52 22.81
C ASN A 83 12.28 -15.42 22.93
N VAL A 84 12.21 -14.55 21.92
CA VAL A 84 11.20 -13.49 21.89
C VAL A 84 9.85 -14.12 21.56
N LYS A 85 8.85 -13.80 22.36
CA LYS A 85 7.48 -14.30 22.14
C LYS A 85 6.87 -13.64 20.91
N GLN A 86 6.06 -14.40 20.17
CA GLN A 86 5.39 -13.89 18.96
C GLN A 86 4.55 -12.63 19.24
N GLU A 87 3.84 -12.61 20.37
CA GLU A 87 3.04 -11.45 20.77
C GLU A 87 3.88 -10.18 20.92
N HIS A 88 5.13 -10.32 21.37
CA HIS A 88 6.05 -9.19 21.52
C HIS A 88 6.61 -8.75 20.16
N ILE A 89 6.81 -9.68 19.24
CA ILE A 89 7.22 -9.37 17.86
C ILE A 89 6.11 -8.60 17.17
N ASP A 90 4.86 -9.04 17.32
CA ASP A 90 3.69 -8.38 16.73
C ASP A 90 3.52 -6.96 17.27
N GLU A 91 3.72 -6.77 18.57
CA GLU A 91 3.66 -5.47 19.22
C GLU A 91 4.73 -4.53 18.65
N LEU A 92 5.97 -5.02 18.57
CA LEU A 92 7.08 -4.24 18.01
C LEU A 92 6.82 -3.87 16.56
N GLN A 93 6.29 -4.79 15.75
CA GLN A 93 5.97 -4.55 14.36
C GLN A 93 4.93 -3.44 14.22
N GLU A 94 3.90 -3.46 15.02
CA GLU A 94 2.86 -2.44 15.03
C GLU A 94 3.45 -1.07 15.41
N GLU A 95 4.27 -1.02 16.45
CA GLU A 95 4.91 0.22 16.91
C GLU A 95 5.86 0.79 15.86
N LEU A 96 6.72 -0.06 15.27
CA LEU A 96 7.68 0.38 14.26
C LEU A 96 6.98 0.85 12.99
N THR A 97 5.93 0.15 12.58
CA THR A 97 5.14 0.51 11.41
C THR A 97 4.46 1.85 11.62
N ASP A 98 3.91 2.09 12.81
CA ASP A 98 3.25 3.36 13.14
C ASP A 98 4.26 4.52 13.10
N VAL A 99 5.43 4.33 13.70
CA VAL A 99 6.49 5.34 13.69
C VAL A 99 6.93 5.65 12.26
N PHE A 100 7.13 4.62 11.45
CA PHE A 100 7.56 4.78 10.06
C PHE A 100 6.53 5.57 9.24
N ARG A 101 5.25 5.21 9.35
CA ARG A 101 4.16 5.88 8.63
C ARG A 101 4.02 7.34 9.02
N LYS A 102 4.16 7.65 10.30
CA LYS A 102 4.12 9.02 10.80
C LYS A 102 5.29 9.84 10.29
N TRP A 103 6.47 9.22 10.25
CA TRP A 103 7.67 9.86 9.72
C TRP A 103 7.52 10.17 8.23
N GLU A 104 7.06 9.22 7.43
CA GLU A 104 6.78 9.44 6.01
C GLU A 104 5.83 10.62 5.78
N LYS A 105 4.73 10.63 6.52
CA LYS A 105 3.69 11.65 6.38
C LYS A 105 4.21 13.01 6.77
N ARG A 106 4.96 13.08 7.87
CA ARG A 106 5.53 14.34 8.38
C ARG A 106 6.47 15.00 7.38
N HIS A 107 7.22 14.21 6.63
CA HIS A 107 8.20 14.70 5.66
C HIS A 107 7.73 14.62 4.20
N GLY A 108 6.53 14.16 3.96
CA GLY A 108 5.98 14.08 2.61
C GLY A 108 6.55 12.97 1.73
N TYR A 109 7.04 11.89 2.33
CA TYR A 109 7.61 10.75 1.61
C TYR A 109 6.61 9.63 1.32
N ASN A 110 5.37 9.78 1.77
CA ASN A 110 4.37 8.73 1.56
C ASN A 110 4.16 8.45 0.07
N ASN A 111 4.04 7.17 -0.25
CA ASN A 111 3.86 6.73 -1.63
C ASN A 111 2.45 7.06 -2.12
N THR A 112 2.37 7.75 -3.27
CA THR A 112 1.10 8.10 -3.92
C THR A 112 0.81 7.22 -5.12
N SER A 113 1.72 6.30 -5.47
CA SER A 113 1.52 5.37 -6.57
C SER A 113 0.45 4.35 -6.25
N PHE A 114 -0.33 3.99 -7.25
CA PHE A 114 -1.42 3.04 -7.08
C PHE A 114 -1.51 2.09 -8.26
N VAL A 115 -2.21 0.97 -8.07
CA VAL A 115 -2.57 0.03 -9.14
C VAL A 115 -4.07 -0.27 -9.03
N VAL A 116 -4.68 -0.64 -10.14
CA VAL A 116 -6.06 -1.12 -10.16
C VAL A 116 -6.03 -2.59 -10.54
N LEU A 117 -6.51 -3.45 -9.65
CA LEU A 117 -6.41 -4.90 -9.82
C LEU A 117 -7.68 -5.53 -10.36
N GLU A 118 -8.84 -4.89 -10.12
CA GLU A 118 -10.12 -5.41 -10.56
C GLU A 118 -11.00 -4.25 -11.02
N THR A 119 -11.80 -4.50 -12.05
CA THR A 119 -12.66 -3.46 -12.64
C THR A 119 -14.08 -3.96 -12.81
N ILE A 120 -14.99 -3.01 -12.87
CA ILE A 120 -16.40 -3.25 -13.18
C ILE A 120 -16.82 -2.38 -14.37
N ASN A 121 -17.93 -2.74 -15.00
CA ASN A 121 -18.53 -1.92 -16.03
C ASN A 121 -19.33 -0.79 -15.37
N PRO A 122 -18.95 0.50 -15.58
CA PRO A 122 -19.62 1.61 -14.91
C PRO A 122 -21.06 1.85 -15.35
N PHE A 123 -21.44 1.27 -16.50
CA PHE A 123 -22.78 1.45 -17.08
C PHE A 123 -23.69 0.26 -16.78
N GLU A 124 -23.19 -0.75 -16.09
CA GLU A 124 -23.96 -1.93 -15.78
C GLU A 124 -24.92 -1.64 -14.63
N SER A 125 -26.19 -1.92 -14.88
CA SER A 125 -27.23 -1.73 -13.90
C SER A 125 -27.07 -2.73 -12.76
N LYS A 126 -26.92 -2.24 -11.54
CA LYS A 126 -26.93 -3.09 -10.35
C LYS A 126 -28.38 -3.39 -10.00
N VAL A 127 -28.76 -4.60 -10.20
CA VAL A 127 -30.09 -5.07 -9.82
C VAL A 127 -30.04 -5.67 -8.42
#